data_29220b10b61cd3d791ae5e63465819a6
#
_entry.id   29220b10b61cd3d791ae5e63465819a6
#
_cell.length_a   1.000
_cell.length_b   1.000
_cell.length_c   1.000
_cell.angle_alpha   90.00
_cell.angle_beta   90.00
_cell.angle_gamma   90.00
#
_symmetry.space_group_name_H-M   'P 1'
#
loop_
_entity.id
_entity.type
_entity.pdbx_description
1 polymer ?
#
loop_
_entity_poly.entity_id
_entity_poly.type
_entity_poly.pdbx_seq_one_letter_code
_entity_poly.pdbx_strand_id
1 'polypeptide(L)'
;MAKNEWVYDNNYKSWFYLKADGSYAEQEWQKINGKWYYFKKWGYMAKSQWQGDYFLNGQGAMMQNEWLYDNHYKSWFYLKADGSYANEQWQKIDGKWYYFKKWGYMAQDEWHGNYYLTESGVMATGELIMDDTRYTFADSGELKEKKALNVGWVYRNGHRYFFNHREEQVGTDRAKKVIDVSEHNGRISDWKKVIQENGVDGVIVRLGYSGVEDKELAHNIQEFNRLGIPYGVYLYTYAENETDAENDAKQTIELLKKYKMNLSYPIYYDVENWEYENKSKKAPADTDTWVKIINKYMETMKKAGYQNVKVYSYRQLLQTRLNHPDILQHVNWVAAYTDALDWNNPHYSGEKGWQYTSSDSLKGIRGQVDVSVWY
;
A
#
# COMPACT_ATOMS: atom_id res chain seq x y z
N MET A 1 34.07 -49.69 20.04
CA MET A 1 33.60 -48.93 18.88
C MET A 1 32.39 -48.15 19.30
N ALA A 2 32.33 -46.89 18.92
CA ALA A 2 31.20 -46.03 19.14
C ALA A 2 29.94 -46.61 18.43
N LYS A 3 28.76 -46.50 19.09
CA LYS A 3 27.49 -47.04 18.56
C LYS A 3 26.33 -46.15 19.05
N ASN A 4 25.32 -46.02 18.20
CA ASN A 4 24.13 -45.21 18.46
C ASN A 4 24.47 -43.76 18.84
N GLU A 5 25.45 -43.16 18.17
CA GLU A 5 25.91 -41.83 18.48
C GLU A 5 26.18 -40.97 17.26
N TRP A 6 26.09 -39.67 17.44
CA TRP A 6 26.45 -38.67 16.46
C TRP A 6 27.98 -38.42 16.46
N VAL A 7 28.56 -38.35 15.28
CA VAL A 7 29.97 -38.01 15.09
C VAL A 7 30.07 -36.84 14.11
N TYR A 8 30.71 -35.76 14.55
CA TYR A 8 31.05 -34.66 13.67
C TYR A 8 32.47 -34.81 13.14
N ASP A 9 32.61 -34.87 11.84
CA ASP A 9 33.93 -34.96 11.20
C ASP A 9 34.36 -33.57 10.70
N ASN A 10 35.47 -33.06 11.24
CA ASN A 10 36.00 -31.74 10.91
C ASN A 10 36.57 -31.65 9.48
N ASN A 11 37.06 -32.75 8.91
CA ASN A 11 37.59 -32.76 7.55
C ASN A 11 36.46 -32.64 6.52
N TYR A 12 35.35 -33.35 6.78
CA TYR A 12 34.18 -33.34 5.92
C TYR A 12 33.16 -32.26 6.28
N LYS A 13 33.35 -31.58 7.41
CA LYS A 13 32.43 -30.54 7.95
C LYS A 13 30.96 -31.00 7.98
N SER A 14 30.75 -32.26 8.39
CA SER A 14 29.45 -32.93 8.37
C SER A 14 29.24 -33.81 9.59
N TRP A 15 27.94 -34.01 9.90
CA TRP A 15 27.53 -34.98 10.91
C TRP A 15 27.28 -36.32 10.25
N PHE A 16 27.66 -37.37 10.99
CA PHE A 16 27.46 -38.80 10.69
C PHE A 16 26.75 -39.45 11.88
N TYR A 17 26.07 -40.55 11.67
CA TYR A 17 25.45 -41.32 12.73
C TYR A 17 25.91 -42.77 12.67
N LEU A 18 26.49 -43.23 13.77
CA LEU A 18 26.89 -44.62 13.93
C LEU A 18 25.73 -45.44 14.47
N LYS A 19 25.34 -46.47 13.73
CA LYS A 19 24.23 -47.39 14.11
C LYS A 19 24.64 -48.39 15.20
N ALA A 20 23.69 -49.17 15.69
CA ALA A 20 23.91 -50.18 16.73
C ALA A 20 24.96 -51.25 16.39
N ASP A 21 25.14 -51.56 15.11
CA ASP A 21 26.15 -52.46 14.62
C ASP A 21 27.54 -51.83 14.45
N GLY A 22 27.64 -50.50 14.63
CA GLY A 22 28.86 -49.75 14.47
C GLY A 22 29.12 -49.23 13.04
N SER A 23 28.27 -49.59 12.06
CA SER A 23 28.30 -48.98 10.73
C SER A 23 27.69 -47.58 10.77
N TYR A 24 28.08 -46.70 9.84
CA TYR A 24 27.40 -45.39 9.70
C TYR A 24 26.14 -45.50 8.83
N ALA A 25 25.15 -44.65 9.11
CA ALA A 25 23.95 -44.54 8.28
C ALA A 25 24.31 -43.93 6.92
N GLU A 26 23.85 -44.54 5.82
CA GLU A 26 24.13 -44.12 4.45
C GLU A 26 22.93 -44.36 3.53
N GLN A 27 22.55 -43.37 2.74
CA GLN A 27 21.41 -43.42 1.79
C GLN A 27 20.10 -43.92 2.44
N GLU A 28 19.90 -43.57 3.71
CA GLU A 28 18.76 -44.05 4.49
C GLU A 28 18.22 -42.99 5.46
N TRP A 29 16.97 -43.18 5.85
CA TRP A 29 16.34 -42.42 6.94
C TRP A 29 16.63 -43.11 8.29
N GLN A 30 16.99 -42.30 9.30
CA GLN A 30 17.16 -42.78 10.67
C GLN A 30 16.31 -41.96 11.62
N LYS A 31 15.57 -42.62 12.52
CA LYS A 31 14.86 -41.95 13.61
C LYS A 31 15.73 -41.93 14.87
N ILE A 32 16.21 -40.75 15.23
CA ILE A 32 17.15 -40.58 16.32
C ILE A 32 16.51 -39.59 17.34
N ASN A 33 16.35 -40.05 18.59
CA ASN A 33 15.72 -39.25 19.66
C ASN A 33 14.36 -38.66 19.24
N GLY A 34 13.54 -39.44 18.55
CA GLY A 34 12.20 -39.05 18.11
C GLY A 34 12.12 -38.23 16.83
N LYS A 35 13.23 -37.74 16.30
CA LYS A 35 13.31 -36.95 15.04
C LYS A 35 13.87 -37.81 13.90
N TRP A 36 13.39 -37.55 12.68
CA TRP A 36 13.90 -38.19 11.48
C TRP A 36 15.02 -37.35 10.86
N TYR A 37 16.07 -38.05 10.39
CA TYR A 37 17.23 -37.55 9.67
C TYR A 37 17.49 -38.38 8.45
N TYR A 38 18.00 -37.76 7.39
CA TYR A 38 18.42 -38.50 6.20
C TYR A 38 19.93 -38.38 6.01
N PHE A 39 20.56 -39.55 5.73
CA PHE A 39 21.98 -39.61 5.45
C PHE A 39 22.19 -39.92 3.96
N LYS A 40 22.92 -39.02 3.30
CA LYS A 40 23.23 -39.14 1.86
C LYS A 40 24.29 -40.20 1.61
N LYS A 41 24.61 -40.40 0.33
CA LYS A 41 25.77 -41.21 -0.08
C LYS A 41 27.01 -40.75 0.70
N TRP A 42 27.82 -41.68 1.16
CA TRP A 42 29.00 -41.49 2.01
C TRP A 42 28.66 -41.05 3.46
N GLY A 43 27.42 -41.21 3.91
CA GLY A 43 26.98 -40.96 5.28
C GLY A 43 26.79 -39.51 5.68
N TYR A 44 26.88 -38.57 4.76
CA TYR A 44 26.66 -37.13 5.08
C TYR A 44 25.23 -36.86 5.49
N MET A 45 25.02 -36.25 6.66
CA MET A 45 23.70 -35.79 7.08
C MET A 45 23.16 -34.72 6.12
N ALA A 46 21.97 -34.93 5.59
CA ALA A 46 21.25 -33.90 4.82
C ALA A 46 20.74 -32.79 5.75
N LYS A 47 20.87 -31.55 5.33
CA LYS A 47 20.35 -30.37 6.06
C LYS A 47 20.01 -29.24 5.10
N SER A 48 19.05 -28.38 5.48
CA SER A 48 18.59 -27.24 4.71
C SER A 48 18.29 -27.63 3.24
N GLN A 49 17.65 -28.77 3.03
CA GLN A 49 17.35 -29.28 1.69
C GLN A 49 16.15 -30.22 1.66
N TRP A 50 15.58 -30.34 0.48
CA TRP A 50 14.57 -31.35 0.17
C TRP A 50 15.22 -32.74 -0.02
N GLN A 51 14.50 -33.74 0.48
CA GLN A 51 14.80 -35.17 0.20
C GLN A 51 13.49 -35.87 -0.19
N GLY A 52 13.22 -35.95 -1.47
CA GLY A 52 11.89 -36.34 -1.97
C GLY A 52 10.85 -35.32 -1.50
N ASP A 53 9.80 -35.80 -0.87
CA ASP A 53 8.69 -34.98 -0.38
C ASP A 53 8.91 -34.36 1.01
N TYR A 54 10.11 -34.50 1.59
CA TYR A 54 10.46 -34.13 2.95
C TYR A 54 11.53 -33.04 2.97
N PHE A 55 11.43 -32.10 3.89
CA PHE A 55 12.43 -31.06 4.07
C PHE A 55 13.21 -31.25 5.38
N LEU A 56 14.55 -31.24 5.29
CA LEU A 56 15.46 -31.29 6.42
C LEU A 56 15.86 -29.85 6.79
N ASN A 57 15.60 -29.44 8.04
CA ASN A 57 15.96 -28.10 8.52
C ASN A 57 17.49 -27.91 8.67
N GLY A 58 17.93 -26.77 9.15
CA GLY A 58 19.36 -26.44 9.33
C GLY A 58 20.11 -27.35 10.30
N GLN A 59 19.39 -28.05 11.18
CA GLN A 59 19.92 -29.05 12.11
C GLN A 59 19.84 -30.49 11.55
N GLY A 60 19.34 -30.66 10.33
CA GLY A 60 19.19 -31.95 9.66
C GLY A 60 17.92 -32.71 10.06
N ALA A 61 17.12 -32.20 10.97
CA ALA A 61 15.87 -32.84 11.37
C ALA A 61 14.77 -32.59 10.32
N MET A 62 13.99 -33.63 10.02
CA MET A 62 12.80 -33.52 9.15
C MET A 62 11.76 -32.62 9.79
N MET A 63 11.28 -31.64 9.04
CA MET A 63 10.21 -30.75 9.46
C MET A 63 8.85 -31.45 9.44
N GLN A 64 7.99 -31.13 10.42
CA GLN A 64 6.65 -31.71 10.56
C GLN A 64 5.69 -30.68 11.20
N ASN A 65 4.46 -30.58 10.70
CA ASN A 65 3.45 -29.63 11.15
C ASN A 65 3.94 -28.18 11.14
N GLU A 66 4.73 -27.81 10.13
CA GLU A 66 5.37 -26.50 10.03
C GLU A 66 5.24 -25.92 8.64
N TRP A 67 5.20 -24.58 8.60
CA TRP A 67 5.31 -23.81 7.38
C TRP A 67 6.77 -23.66 6.95
N LEU A 68 7.02 -23.76 5.66
CA LEU A 68 8.31 -23.51 5.04
C LEU A 68 8.16 -22.52 3.88
N TYR A 69 8.82 -21.38 3.94
CA TYR A 69 9.03 -20.56 2.76
C TYR A 69 10.33 -20.95 2.08
N ASP A 70 10.23 -21.41 0.85
CA ASP A 70 11.42 -21.80 0.08
C ASP A 70 11.80 -20.67 -0.88
N ASN A 71 12.97 -20.07 -0.64
CA ASN A 71 13.47 -18.93 -1.45
C ASN A 71 13.81 -19.32 -2.90
N HIS A 72 14.14 -20.58 -3.17
CA HIS A 72 14.39 -21.06 -4.53
C HIS A 72 13.10 -21.12 -5.34
N TYR A 73 12.04 -21.66 -4.75
CA TYR A 73 10.73 -21.77 -5.39
C TYR A 73 9.85 -20.52 -5.20
N LYS A 74 10.26 -19.58 -4.33
CA LYS A 74 9.51 -18.36 -3.98
C LYS A 74 8.06 -18.66 -3.58
N SER A 75 7.87 -19.73 -2.80
CA SER A 75 6.55 -20.19 -2.39
C SER A 75 6.54 -20.75 -0.98
N TRP A 76 5.36 -20.73 -0.37
CA TRP A 76 5.10 -21.38 0.89
C TRP A 76 4.72 -22.86 0.65
N PHE A 77 5.23 -23.70 1.53
CA PHE A 77 4.92 -25.12 1.66
C PHE A 77 4.45 -25.40 3.08
N TYR A 78 3.66 -26.45 3.25
CA TYR A 78 3.31 -26.95 4.57
C TYR A 78 3.72 -28.42 4.69
N LEU A 79 4.59 -28.70 5.66
CA LEU A 79 5.04 -30.05 5.99
C LEU A 79 4.03 -30.65 6.96
N LYS A 80 3.33 -31.71 6.53
CA LYS A 80 2.30 -32.39 7.32
C LYS A 80 2.87 -33.14 8.52
N ALA A 81 2.01 -33.77 9.32
CA ALA A 81 2.42 -34.56 10.49
C ALA A 81 3.34 -35.75 10.14
N ASP A 82 3.21 -36.30 8.94
CA ASP A 82 4.10 -37.35 8.42
C ASP A 82 5.41 -36.81 7.84
N GLY A 83 5.57 -35.50 7.78
CA GLY A 83 6.72 -34.77 7.25
C GLY A 83 6.66 -34.50 5.76
N SER A 84 5.75 -35.12 5.01
CA SER A 84 5.61 -34.83 3.57
C SER A 84 4.90 -33.49 3.36
N TYR A 85 5.24 -32.78 2.27
CA TYR A 85 4.53 -31.54 1.95
C TYR A 85 3.08 -31.81 1.50
N ALA A 86 2.18 -30.88 1.80
CA ALA A 86 0.83 -30.90 1.25
C ALA A 86 0.89 -30.70 -0.26
N ASN A 87 0.21 -31.55 -1.05
CA ASN A 87 0.28 -31.58 -2.50
C ASN A 87 -1.09 -31.86 -3.12
N GLU A 88 -1.53 -31.01 -4.05
CA GLU A 88 -2.82 -31.10 -4.74
C GLU A 88 -4.00 -31.33 -3.78
N GLN A 89 -4.00 -30.63 -2.64
CA GLN A 89 -5.01 -30.83 -1.58
C GLN A 89 -5.34 -29.58 -0.79
N TRP A 90 -6.53 -29.60 -0.23
CA TRP A 90 -6.92 -28.67 0.82
C TRP A 90 -6.33 -29.12 2.17
N GLN A 91 -5.81 -28.15 2.92
CA GLN A 91 -5.26 -28.37 4.25
C GLN A 91 -5.81 -27.36 5.22
N LYS A 92 -6.36 -27.83 6.35
CA LYS A 92 -6.74 -26.94 7.45
C LYS A 92 -5.59 -26.79 8.43
N ILE A 93 -5.12 -25.54 8.62
CA ILE A 93 -3.99 -25.21 9.47
C ILE A 93 -4.44 -24.06 10.37
N ASP A 94 -4.32 -24.24 11.68
CA ASP A 94 -4.74 -23.25 12.70
C ASP A 94 -6.15 -22.68 12.46
N GLY A 95 -7.09 -23.58 12.11
CA GLY A 95 -8.48 -23.25 11.87
C GLY A 95 -8.81 -22.66 10.51
N LYS A 96 -7.82 -22.30 9.69
CA LYS A 96 -7.98 -21.71 8.36
C LYS A 96 -7.72 -22.74 7.27
N TRP A 97 -8.39 -22.60 6.13
CA TRP A 97 -8.19 -23.46 4.98
C TRP A 97 -7.22 -22.83 3.99
N TYR A 98 -6.34 -23.68 3.45
CA TYR A 98 -5.36 -23.38 2.40
C TYR A 98 -5.43 -24.44 1.32
N TYR A 99 -5.09 -24.08 0.09
CA TYR A 99 -4.95 -25.05 -0.98
C TYR A 99 -3.49 -25.10 -1.45
N PHE A 100 -2.98 -26.33 -1.58
CA PHE A 100 -1.63 -26.56 -2.11
C PHE A 100 -1.76 -27.18 -3.50
N LYS A 101 -1.15 -26.52 -4.46
CA LYS A 101 -1.10 -26.92 -5.86
C LYS A 101 -0.17 -28.09 -6.07
N LYS A 102 -0.11 -28.60 -7.31
CA LYS A 102 0.91 -29.57 -7.73
C LYS A 102 2.30 -29.08 -7.33
N TRP A 103 3.11 -30.00 -6.84
CA TRP A 103 4.46 -29.76 -6.29
C TRP A 103 4.48 -28.99 -4.96
N GLY A 104 3.33 -28.88 -4.30
CA GLY A 104 3.20 -28.32 -2.95
C GLY A 104 3.19 -26.79 -2.84
N TYR A 105 3.11 -26.06 -3.95
CA TYR A 105 3.02 -24.60 -3.92
C TYR A 105 1.70 -24.13 -3.32
N MET A 106 1.75 -23.30 -2.28
CA MET A 106 0.55 -22.68 -1.72
C MET A 106 -0.13 -21.80 -2.78
N ALA A 107 -1.43 -21.98 -2.97
CA ALA A 107 -2.24 -21.08 -3.76
C ALA A 107 -2.44 -19.76 -3.01
N GLN A 108 -2.26 -18.63 -3.69
CA GLN A 108 -2.50 -17.30 -3.15
C GLN A 108 -2.91 -16.35 -4.27
N ASP A 109 -3.82 -15.43 -3.96
CA ASP A 109 -4.38 -14.45 -4.89
C ASP A 109 -4.93 -15.10 -6.18
N GLU A 110 -5.58 -16.25 -6.03
CA GLU A 110 -6.09 -17.02 -7.17
C GLU A 110 -7.36 -17.82 -6.85
N TRP A 111 -8.10 -18.14 -7.89
CA TRP A 111 -9.26 -19.02 -7.84
C TRP A 111 -8.89 -20.50 -7.94
N HIS A 112 -9.50 -21.32 -7.09
CA HIS A 112 -9.50 -22.78 -7.22
C HIS A 112 -10.94 -23.29 -7.27
N GLY A 113 -11.46 -23.49 -8.47
CA GLY A 113 -12.89 -23.77 -8.66
C GLY A 113 -13.77 -22.61 -8.19
N ASN A 114 -14.68 -22.88 -7.26
CA ASN A 114 -15.57 -21.89 -6.64
C ASN A 114 -14.99 -21.25 -5.38
N TYR A 115 -13.73 -21.46 -5.08
CA TYR A 115 -13.03 -20.95 -3.90
C TYR A 115 -11.97 -19.95 -4.30
N TYR A 116 -11.81 -18.90 -3.52
CA TYR A 116 -10.76 -17.92 -3.71
C TYR A 116 -9.73 -17.99 -2.58
N LEU A 117 -8.47 -18.08 -2.92
CA LEU A 117 -7.35 -18.01 -1.98
C LEU A 117 -6.83 -16.58 -1.98
N THR A 118 -6.91 -15.92 -0.81
CA THR A 118 -6.47 -14.53 -0.65
C THR A 118 -4.96 -14.38 -0.83
N GLU A 119 -4.43 -13.17 -0.84
CA GLU A 119 -2.99 -12.90 -0.88
C GLU A 119 -2.22 -13.63 0.23
N SER A 120 -2.84 -13.82 1.40
CA SER A 120 -2.26 -14.61 2.49
C SER A 120 -2.36 -16.13 2.29
N GLY A 121 -2.98 -16.60 1.21
CA GLY A 121 -3.25 -18.01 0.93
C GLY A 121 -4.47 -18.57 1.67
N VAL A 122 -5.11 -17.81 2.55
CA VAL A 122 -6.31 -18.25 3.28
C VAL A 122 -7.51 -18.27 2.34
N MET A 123 -8.30 -19.35 2.41
CA MET A 123 -9.56 -19.44 1.69
C MET A 123 -10.53 -18.32 2.12
N ALA A 124 -11.06 -17.58 1.19
CA ALA A 124 -12.03 -16.51 1.44
C ALA A 124 -13.35 -17.05 1.98
N THR A 125 -13.94 -16.32 2.94
CA THR A 125 -15.30 -16.54 3.46
C THR A 125 -15.95 -15.17 3.68
N GLY A 126 -17.30 -15.10 3.67
CA GLY A 126 -18.02 -13.84 3.81
C GLY A 126 -17.92 -12.98 2.55
N GLU A 127 -17.85 -11.67 2.70
CA GLU A 127 -17.78 -10.74 1.57
C GLU A 127 -16.33 -10.34 1.24
N LEU A 128 -16.01 -10.29 -0.04
CA LEU A 128 -14.75 -9.79 -0.58
C LEU A 128 -15.05 -8.93 -1.81
N ILE A 129 -14.43 -7.75 -1.90
CA ILE A 129 -14.52 -6.86 -3.07
C ILE A 129 -13.20 -6.93 -3.82
N MET A 130 -13.28 -7.26 -5.10
CA MET A 130 -12.15 -7.28 -6.03
C MET A 130 -12.61 -6.68 -7.37
N ASP A 131 -11.84 -5.76 -7.93
CA ASP A 131 -12.10 -5.14 -9.24
C ASP A 131 -13.57 -4.70 -9.42
N ASP A 132 -14.07 -3.89 -8.47
CA ASP A 132 -15.43 -3.36 -8.45
C ASP A 132 -16.52 -4.46 -8.51
N THR A 133 -16.20 -5.64 -8.02
CA THR A 133 -17.13 -6.77 -7.92
C THR A 133 -17.15 -7.28 -6.49
N ARG A 134 -18.35 -7.36 -5.93
CA ARG A 134 -18.60 -8.04 -4.65
C ARG A 134 -18.78 -9.53 -4.89
N TYR A 135 -17.97 -10.31 -4.17
CA TYR A 135 -18.09 -11.75 -4.10
C TYR A 135 -18.57 -12.12 -2.69
N THR A 136 -19.63 -12.91 -2.61
CA THR A 136 -20.15 -13.42 -1.33
C THR A 136 -19.88 -14.90 -1.26
N PHE A 137 -19.06 -15.31 -0.27
CA PHE A 137 -18.70 -16.69 0.00
C PHE A 137 -19.46 -17.22 1.21
N ALA A 138 -19.83 -18.49 1.18
CA ALA A 138 -20.34 -19.18 2.36
C ALA A 138 -19.23 -19.38 3.41
N ASP A 139 -19.60 -19.78 4.63
CA ASP A 139 -18.65 -20.19 5.67
C ASP A 139 -17.79 -21.39 5.23
N SER A 140 -18.29 -22.19 4.29
CA SER A 140 -17.53 -23.27 3.63
C SER A 140 -16.49 -22.78 2.65
N GLY A 141 -16.47 -21.47 2.33
CA GLY A 141 -15.61 -20.85 1.33
C GLY A 141 -16.15 -20.91 -0.10
N GLU A 142 -17.27 -21.57 -0.33
CA GLU A 142 -17.85 -21.66 -1.67
C GLU A 142 -18.48 -20.35 -2.11
N LEU A 143 -18.18 -19.89 -3.32
CA LEU A 143 -18.80 -18.70 -3.90
C LEU A 143 -20.31 -18.89 -4.05
N LYS A 144 -21.10 -17.98 -3.44
CA LYS A 144 -22.56 -17.95 -3.52
C LYS A 144 -23.09 -16.92 -4.49
N GLU A 145 -22.47 -15.74 -4.50
CA GLU A 145 -22.91 -14.62 -5.34
C GLU A 145 -21.73 -13.82 -5.85
N LYS A 146 -21.88 -13.33 -7.06
CA LYS A 146 -20.99 -12.36 -7.71
C LYS A 146 -21.83 -11.21 -8.22
N LYS A 147 -21.58 -9.99 -7.73
CA LYS A 147 -22.33 -8.79 -8.11
C LYS A 147 -21.35 -7.68 -8.50
N ALA A 148 -21.44 -7.19 -9.72
CA ALA A 148 -20.75 -5.98 -10.13
C ALA A 148 -21.31 -4.79 -9.31
N LEU A 149 -20.43 -3.99 -8.75
CA LEU A 149 -20.78 -2.81 -7.96
C LEU A 149 -20.88 -1.58 -8.86
N ASN A 150 -21.81 -0.69 -8.53
CA ASN A 150 -21.82 0.64 -9.13
C ASN A 150 -20.88 1.54 -8.30
N VAL A 151 -19.58 1.44 -8.55
CA VAL A 151 -18.55 2.23 -7.86
C VAL A 151 -17.85 3.19 -8.81
N GLY A 152 -17.21 4.21 -8.26
CA GLY A 152 -16.52 5.22 -9.05
C GLY A 152 -17.51 6.18 -9.75
N TRP A 153 -17.12 6.66 -10.91
CA TRP A 153 -17.90 7.65 -11.67
C TRP A 153 -18.94 6.99 -12.58
N VAL A 154 -20.21 7.22 -12.26
CA VAL A 154 -21.37 6.63 -12.95
C VAL A 154 -22.19 7.74 -13.63
N TYR A 155 -22.53 7.56 -14.90
CA TYR A 155 -23.41 8.47 -15.66
C TYR A 155 -24.87 7.96 -15.64
N ARG A 156 -25.79 8.82 -15.17
CA ARG A 156 -27.24 8.54 -15.16
C ARG A 156 -28.02 9.78 -15.56
N ASN A 157 -28.93 9.65 -16.50
CA ASN A 157 -29.83 10.73 -16.96
C ASN A 157 -29.09 12.04 -17.33
N GLY A 158 -27.91 11.93 -17.96
CA GLY A 158 -27.11 13.09 -18.35
C GLY A 158 -26.27 13.71 -17.25
N HIS A 159 -26.33 13.20 -16.03
CA HIS A 159 -25.55 13.63 -14.89
C HIS A 159 -24.51 12.61 -14.50
N ARG A 160 -23.44 13.07 -13.83
CA ARG A 160 -22.36 12.23 -13.34
C ARG A 160 -22.38 12.22 -11.81
N TYR A 161 -22.26 11.02 -11.23
CA TYR A 161 -22.24 10.78 -9.78
C TYR A 161 -21.02 9.97 -9.43
N PHE A 162 -20.52 10.15 -8.21
CA PHE A 162 -19.47 9.29 -7.65
C PHE A 162 -20.06 8.38 -6.56
N PHE A 163 -19.76 7.07 -6.66
CA PHE A 163 -20.14 6.08 -5.66
C PHE A 163 -18.89 5.45 -5.07
N ASN A 164 -18.85 5.35 -3.74
CA ASN A 164 -17.76 4.65 -3.04
C ASN A 164 -17.90 3.12 -3.17
N HIS A 165 -16.94 2.38 -2.63
CA HIS A 165 -16.96 0.90 -2.71
C HIS A 165 -18.09 0.24 -1.89
N ARG A 166 -18.83 1.01 -1.10
CA ARG A 166 -20.08 0.56 -0.43
C ARG A 166 -21.32 0.85 -1.27
N GLU A 167 -21.18 1.29 -2.49
CA GLU A 167 -22.26 1.78 -3.38
C GLU A 167 -23.02 2.99 -2.79
N GLU A 168 -22.40 3.75 -1.90
CA GLU A 168 -22.97 4.99 -1.35
C GLU A 168 -22.57 6.17 -2.24
N GLN A 169 -23.54 7.00 -2.58
CA GLN A 169 -23.27 8.21 -3.36
C GLN A 169 -22.52 9.22 -2.50
N VAL A 170 -21.40 9.72 -3.03
CA VAL A 170 -20.58 10.78 -2.42
C VAL A 170 -20.87 12.10 -3.11
N GLY A 171 -21.38 13.07 -2.35
CA GLY A 171 -21.79 14.37 -2.89
C GLY A 171 -23.08 14.30 -3.72
N THR A 172 -23.18 15.19 -4.70
CA THR A 172 -24.32 15.32 -5.61
C THR A 172 -23.88 15.09 -7.07
N ASP A 173 -24.76 15.36 -8.02
CA ASP A 173 -24.47 15.44 -9.47
C ASP A 173 -23.47 16.56 -9.83
N ARG A 174 -23.06 17.39 -8.88
CA ARG A 174 -22.04 18.43 -9.02
C ARG A 174 -20.64 17.97 -8.53
N ALA A 175 -20.52 16.72 -8.07
CA ALA A 175 -19.23 16.18 -7.67
C ALA A 175 -18.23 16.26 -8.83
N LYS A 176 -16.97 16.67 -8.50
CA LYS A 176 -15.91 16.89 -9.49
C LYS A 176 -14.82 15.84 -9.32
N LYS A 177 -14.32 15.34 -10.45
CA LYS A 177 -13.12 14.49 -10.49
C LYS A 177 -11.90 15.39 -10.57
N VAL A 178 -11.08 15.37 -9.52
CA VAL A 178 -9.86 16.17 -9.43
C VAL A 178 -8.67 15.24 -9.27
N ILE A 179 -7.62 15.51 -10.02
CA ILE A 179 -6.35 14.77 -9.91
C ILE A 179 -5.29 15.66 -9.30
N ASP A 180 -4.30 15.05 -8.64
CA ASP A 180 -3.13 15.79 -8.24
C ASP A 180 -1.88 15.21 -8.89
N VAL A 181 -0.95 16.10 -9.25
CA VAL A 181 0.23 15.76 -10.06
C VAL A 181 1.48 16.51 -9.60
N SER A 182 2.62 15.87 -9.86
CA SER A 182 3.96 16.41 -9.61
C SER A 182 4.95 15.94 -10.69
N GLU A 183 6.22 16.30 -10.52
CA GLU A 183 7.30 15.78 -11.38
C GLU A 183 7.38 14.24 -11.42
N HIS A 184 6.81 13.53 -10.43
CA HIS A 184 6.77 12.05 -10.40
C HIS A 184 5.91 11.46 -11.53
N ASN A 185 4.91 12.20 -12.00
CA ASN A 185 4.09 11.81 -13.15
C ASN A 185 4.80 12.10 -14.48
N GLY A 186 5.98 12.75 -14.44
CA GLY A 186 6.72 13.20 -15.59
C GLY A 186 6.00 14.28 -16.40
N ARG A 187 6.54 14.60 -17.57
CA ARG A 187 5.97 15.63 -18.45
C ARG A 187 4.71 15.15 -19.13
N ILE A 188 3.59 15.80 -18.85
CA ILE A 188 2.30 15.55 -19.50
C ILE A 188 2.22 16.41 -20.75
N SER A 189 2.33 15.79 -21.92
CA SER A 189 2.45 16.49 -23.22
C SER A 189 1.12 16.95 -23.82
N ASP A 190 0.01 16.32 -23.42
CA ASP A 190 -1.32 16.63 -23.96
C ASP A 190 -2.39 16.69 -22.85
N TRP A 191 -2.38 17.80 -22.12
CA TRP A 191 -3.35 18.08 -21.06
C TRP A 191 -4.80 18.10 -21.54
N LYS A 192 -5.04 18.54 -22.79
CA LYS A 192 -6.41 18.53 -23.36
C LYS A 192 -6.95 17.09 -23.43
N LYS A 193 -6.13 16.18 -23.90
CA LYS A 193 -6.49 14.75 -23.97
C LYS A 193 -6.71 14.17 -22.57
N VAL A 194 -5.83 14.46 -21.61
CA VAL A 194 -5.99 13.99 -20.22
C VAL A 194 -7.34 14.42 -19.64
N ILE A 195 -7.67 15.71 -19.75
CA ILE A 195 -8.93 16.24 -19.23
C ILE A 195 -10.15 15.58 -19.90
N GLN A 196 -10.16 15.51 -21.22
CA GLN A 196 -11.32 15.04 -21.99
C GLN A 196 -11.54 13.54 -21.90
N GLU A 197 -10.48 12.74 -22.04
CA GLU A 197 -10.63 11.27 -22.08
C GLU A 197 -10.85 10.65 -20.70
N ASN A 198 -10.45 11.32 -19.62
CA ASN A 198 -10.61 10.80 -18.27
C ASN A 198 -11.73 11.51 -17.48
N GLY A 199 -12.40 12.48 -18.05
CA GLY A 199 -13.46 13.26 -17.37
C GLY A 199 -12.96 13.99 -16.13
N VAL A 200 -11.75 14.59 -16.20
CA VAL A 200 -11.16 15.36 -15.12
C VAL A 200 -11.72 16.79 -15.12
N ASP A 201 -12.15 17.30 -13.98
CA ASP A 201 -12.73 18.63 -13.83
C ASP A 201 -11.72 19.67 -13.31
N GLY A 202 -10.63 19.21 -12.70
CA GLY A 202 -9.61 20.08 -12.15
C GLY A 202 -8.34 19.34 -11.76
N VAL A 203 -7.29 20.11 -11.50
CA VAL A 203 -5.97 19.60 -11.17
C VAL A 203 -5.40 20.34 -9.97
N ILE A 204 -4.80 19.64 -9.02
CA ILE A 204 -3.97 20.24 -7.97
C ILE A 204 -2.51 19.92 -8.30
N VAL A 205 -1.69 20.93 -8.57
CA VAL A 205 -0.31 20.73 -9.02
C VAL A 205 0.69 21.08 -7.93
N ARG A 206 1.74 20.26 -7.78
CA ARG A 206 2.78 20.51 -6.79
C ARG A 206 3.59 21.75 -7.16
N LEU A 207 3.73 22.68 -6.22
CA LEU A 207 4.65 23.82 -6.31
C LEU A 207 6.10 23.38 -6.14
N GLY A 208 6.33 22.44 -5.24
CA GLY A 208 7.62 21.98 -4.82
C GLY A 208 7.66 21.58 -3.36
N TYR A 209 8.83 21.62 -2.75
CA TYR A 209 9.07 21.29 -1.33
C TYR A 209 10.34 21.99 -0.82
N SER A 210 10.34 22.50 0.42
CA SER A 210 11.51 22.99 1.15
C SER A 210 12.53 23.78 0.30
N GLY A 211 12.08 24.80 -0.40
CA GLY A 211 12.93 25.63 -1.26
C GLY A 211 13.22 25.08 -2.66
N VAL A 212 12.78 23.85 -2.98
CA VAL A 212 12.93 23.23 -4.30
C VAL A 212 11.64 23.39 -5.10
N GLU A 213 11.72 23.96 -6.30
CA GLU A 213 10.60 24.07 -7.24
C GLU A 213 10.39 22.73 -7.98
N ASP A 214 9.13 22.31 -8.18
CA ASP A 214 8.80 21.13 -8.96
C ASP A 214 9.19 21.32 -10.43
N LYS A 215 9.88 20.34 -11.02
CA LYS A 215 10.47 20.47 -12.37
C LYS A 215 9.44 20.63 -13.49
N GLU A 216 8.23 20.12 -13.30
CA GLU A 216 7.16 20.21 -14.30
C GLU A 216 6.18 21.36 -14.03
N LEU A 217 6.33 22.11 -12.92
CA LEU A 217 5.44 23.19 -12.54
C LEU A 217 5.25 24.23 -13.64
N ALA A 218 6.34 24.76 -14.18
CA ALA A 218 6.28 25.79 -15.21
C ALA A 218 5.48 25.36 -16.45
N HIS A 219 5.72 24.13 -16.90
CA HIS A 219 5.01 23.54 -18.03
C HIS A 219 3.52 23.37 -17.71
N ASN A 220 3.20 22.79 -16.56
CA ASN A 220 1.82 22.54 -16.17
C ASN A 220 1.02 23.84 -16.06
N ILE A 221 1.56 24.87 -15.41
CA ILE A 221 0.88 26.17 -15.27
C ILE A 221 0.68 26.84 -16.64
N GLN A 222 1.67 26.77 -17.54
CA GLN A 222 1.52 27.29 -18.89
C GLN A 222 0.37 26.63 -19.64
N GLU A 223 0.29 25.30 -19.59
CA GLU A 223 -0.77 24.54 -20.25
C GLU A 223 -2.15 24.78 -19.62
N PHE A 224 -2.23 24.86 -18.29
CA PHE A 224 -3.50 25.14 -17.60
C PHE A 224 -4.04 26.50 -17.99
N ASN A 225 -3.20 27.54 -17.99
CA ASN A 225 -3.59 28.87 -18.42
C ASN A 225 -3.98 28.91 -19.91
N ARG A 226 -3.25 28.20 -20.78
CA ARG A 226 -3.52 28.12 -22.22
C ARG A 226 -4.84 27.44 -22.53
N LEU A 227 -5.19 26.38 -21.79
CA LEU A 227 -6.35 25.52 -22.04
C LEU A 227 -7.57 25.90 -21.17
N GLY A 228 -7.41 26.82 -20.22
CA GLY A 228 -8.48 27.17 -19.27
C GLY A 228 -8.82 26.05 -18.31
N ILE A 229 -7.83 25.19 -17.94
CA ILE A 229 -8.04 24.10 -17.00
C ILE A 229 -8.14 24.68 -15.60
N PRO A 230 -9.22 24.37 -14.84
CA PRO A 230 -9.31 24.77 -13.43
C PRO A 230 -8.22 24.06 -12.60
N TYR A 231 -7.46 24.84 -11.82
CA TYR A 231 -6.40 24.25 -11.01
C TYR A 231 -6.23 24.93 -9.64
N GLY A 232 -5.65 24.18 -8.71
CA GLY A 232 -5.08 24.63 -7.46
C GLY A 232 -3.64 24.17 -7.35
N VAL A 233 -3.03 24.42 -6.21
CA VAL A 233 -1.61 24.10 -5.99
C VAL A 233 -1.39 23.50 -4.61
N TYR A 234 -0.33 22.71 -4.43
CA TYR A 234 0.13 22.27 -3.12
C TYR A 234 1.64 22.43 -2.96
N LEU A 235 2.06 22.73 -1.73
CA LEU A 235 3.46 22.67 -1.31
C LEU A 235 3.61 21.53 -0.31
N TYR A 236 4.46 20.56 -0.63
CA TYR A 236 4.82 19.49 0.31
C TYR A 236 5.79 20.01 1.36
N THR A 237 5.48 19.84 2.65
CA THR A 237 6.30 20.40 3.72
C THR A 237 7.25 19.38 4.35
N TYR A 238 8.46 19.86 4.64
CA TYR A 238 9.42 19.23 5.54
C TYR A 238 9.75 20.15 6.74
N ALA A 239 8.78 20.99 7.15
CA ALA A 239 8.97 21.91 8.24
C ALA A 239 9.04 21.19 9.60
N GLU A 240 10.09 21.48 10.38
CA GLU A 240 10.26 21.01 11.74
C GLU A 240 9.86 22.08 12.79
N ASN A 241 9.69 23.34 12.34
CA ASN A 241 9.43 24.48 13.20
C ASN A 241 8.76 25.63 12.42
N GLU A 242 8.42 26.72 13.13
CA GLU A 242 7.77 27.90 12.58
C GLU A 242 8.62 28.65 11.54
N THR A 243 9.94 28.63 11.67
CA THR A 243 10.84 29.28 10.69
C THR A 243 10.80 28.55 9.34
N ASP A 244 10.81 27.22 9.37
CA ASP A 244 10.68 26.42 8.16
C ASP A 244 9.31 26.66 7.50
N ALA A 245 8.23 26.69 8.29
CA ALA A 245 6.88 26.98 7.80
C ALA A 245 6.77 28.38 7.16
N GLU A 246 7.43 29.37 7.75
CA GLU A 246 7.50 30.72 7.15
C GLU A 246 8.25 30.72 5.83
N ASN A 247 9.33 29.95 5.70
CA ASN A 247 10.07 29.81 4.46
C ASN A 247 9.24 29.09 3.39
N ASP A 248 8.50 28.03 3.76
CA ASP A 248 7.55 27.34 2.88
C ASP A 248 6.49 28.31 2.34
N ALA A 249 5.93 29.16 3.21
CA ALA A 249 4.95 30.17 2.80
C ALA A 249 5.56 31.22 1.86
N LYS A 250 6.79 31.68 2.12
CA LYS A 250 7.53 32.59 1.22
C LYS A 250 7.77 31.99 -0.14
N GLN A 251 8.20 30.72 -0.21
CA GLN A 251 8.35 29.96 -1.45
C GLN A 251 7.03 29.88 -2.22
N THR A 252 5.94 29.54 -1.53
CA THR A 252 4.60 29.50 -2.14
C THR A 252 4.22 30.84 -2.75
N ILE A 253 4.36 31.93 -2.01
CA ILE A 253 4.05 33.29 -2.47
C ILE A 253 4.91 33.70 -3.68
N GLU A 254 6.20 33.37 -3.66
CA GLU A 254 7.13 33.66 -4.76
C GLU A 254 6.69 32.95 -6.04
N LEU A 255 6.39 31.63 -5.96
CA LEU A 255 5.98 30.84 -7.11
C LEU A 255 4.62 31.28 -7.67
N LEU A 256 3.65 31.61 -6.80
CA LEU A 256 2.35 32.15 -7.22
C LEU A 256 2.51 33.44 -8.03
N LYS A 257 3.38 34.35 -7.58
CA LYS A 257 3.69 35.60 -8.26
C LYS A 257 4.49 35.39 -9.55
N LYS A 258 5.53 34.55 -9.49
CA LYS A 258 6.41 34.20 -10.63
C LYS A 258 5.60 33.73 -11.83
N TYR A 259 4.66 32.83 -11.63
CA TYR A 259 3.85 32.24 -12.68
C TYR A 259 2.49 32.93 -12.89
N LYS A 260 2.20 34.03 -12.16
CA LYS A 260 0.92 34.78 -12.23
C LYS A 260 -0.29 33.83 -12.18
N MET A 261 -0.29 32.93 -11.19
CA MET A 261 -1.29 31.87 -11.10
C MET A 261 -2.68 32.41 -10.82
N ASN A 262 -3.69 31.90 -11.54
CA ASN A 262 -5.12 32.22 -11.35
C ASN A 262 -5.83 30.93 -10.88
N LEU A 263 -5.96 30.77 -9.57
CA LEU A 263 -6.39 29.53 -8.94
C LEU A 263 -7.92 29.40 -8.89
N SER A 264 -8.43 28.25 -9.29
CA SER A 264 -9.84 27.84 -9.16
C SER A 264 -10.07 26.96 -7.92
N TYR A 265 -9.02 26.33 -7.41
CA TYR A 265 -8.99 25.53 -6.19
C TYR A 265 -8.06 26.17 -5.16
N PRO A 266 -8.12 25.76 -3.87
CA PRO A 266 -7.25 26.30 -2.83
C PRO A 266 -5.75 26.13 -3.08
N ILE A 267 -4.98 26.87 -2.27
CA ILE A 267 -3.56 26.61 -2.04
C ILE A 267 -3.48 25.64 -0.86
N TYR A 268 -2.82 24.50 -1.05
CA TYR A 268 -2.70 23.49 -0.02
C TYR A 268 -1.32 23.48 0.61
N TYR A 269 -1.30 23.44 1.93
CA TYR A 269 -0.14 23.04 2.70
C TYR A 269 -0.27 21.53 2.92
N ASP A 270 0.59 20.77 2.30
CA ASP A 270 0.57 19.32 2.30
C ASP A 270 1.40 18.80 3.47
N VAL A 271 0.70 18.28 4.48
CA VAL A 271 1.26 17.88 5.78
C VAL A 271 1.14 16.38 5.95
N GLU A 272 2.29 15.72 5.96
CA GLU A 272 2.39 14.26 6.08
C GLU A 272 3.41 13.85 7.16
N ASN A 273 3.44 12.56 7.47
CA ASN A 273 4.51 11.98 8.29
C ASN A 273 5.66 11.56 7.38
N TRP A 274 6.80 12.22 7.50
CA TRP A 274 7.96 12.04 6.64
C TRP A 274 9.24 11.81 7.44
N GLU A 275 10.19 11.13 6.83
CA GLU A 275 11.59 11.08 7.27
C GLU A 275 12.49 11.48 6.09
N TYR A 276 13.47 12.32 6.34
CA TYR A 276 14.47 12.62 5.33
C TYR A 276 15.38 11.41 5.07
N GLU A 277 15.84 11.21 3.84
CA GLU A 277 16.68 10.07 3.45
C GLU A 277 17.93 9.92 4.32
N ASN A 278 18.53 11.05 4.76
CA ASN A 278 19.68 11.05 5.65
C ASN A 278 19.32 10.86 7.14
N LYS A 279 18.04 10.71 7.46
CA LYS A 279 17.46 10.55 8.80
C LYS A 279 17.84 11.68 9.81
N SER A 280 18.35 12.81 9.31
CA SER A 280 18.69 13.97 10.16
C SER A 280 17.47 14.85 10.46
N LYS A 281 16.40 14.73 9.66
CA LYS A 281 15.14 15.44 9.82
C LYS A 281 13.98 14.47 9.90
N LYS A 282 13.00 14.79 10.76
CA LYS A 282 11.79 13.99 10.97
C LYS A 282 10.59 14.89 11.18
N ALA A 283 9.43 14.42 10.71
CA ALA A 283 8.18 15.08 11.00
C ALA A 283 7.97 15.22 12.52
N PRO A 284 7.48 16.37 13.00
CA PRO A 284 7.18 16.58 14.41
C PRO A 284 6.31 15.47 15.00
N ALA A 285 6.66 15.01 16.21
CA ALA A 285 5.96 13.93 16.86
C ALA A 285 4.71 14.39 17.64
N ASP A 286 4.68 15.64 18.03
CA ASP A 286 3.64 16.21 18.90
C ASP A 286 2.72 17.19 18.15
N THR A 287 1.49 17.27 18.64
CA THR A 287 0.44 18.12 18.06
C THR A 287 0.73 19.62 18.20
N ASP A 288 1.30 20.05 19.32
CA ASP A 288 1.53 21.47 19.59
C ASP A 288 2.55 22.08 18.62
N THR A 289 3.56 21.33 18.23
CA THR A 289 4.51 21.74 17.20
C THR A 289 3.82 21.87 15.84
N TRP A 290 2.97 20.91 15.47
CA TRP A 290 2.19 21.02 14.22
C TRP A 290 1.22 22.20 14.21
N VAL A 291 0.56 22.52 15.33
CA VAL A 291 -0.28 23.71 15.45
C VAL A 291 0.51 24.98 15.16
N LYS A 292 1.72 25.11 15.72
CA LYS A 292 2.59 26.27 15.49
C LYS A 292 3.03 26.39 14.03
N ILE A 293 3.48 25.27 13.43
CA ILE A 293 3.92 25.20 12.04
C ILE A 293 2.77 25.63 11.11
N ILE A 294 1.61 25.00 11.22
CA ILE A 294 0.48 25.25 10.34
C ILE A 294 -0.03 26.67 10.51
N ASN A 295 -0.21 27.14 11.74
CA ASN A 295 -0.64 28.51 12.01
C ASN A 295 0.36 29.54 11.43
N LYS A 296 1.66 29.30 11.54
CA LYS A 296 2.69 30.19 10.98
C LYS A 296 2.59 30.27 9.46
N TYR A 297 2.42 29.14 8.77
CA TYR A 297 2.19 29.10 7.33
C TYR A 297 0.92 29.91 6.97
N MET A 298 -0.22 29.60 7.61
CA MET A 298 -1.51 30.27 7.36
C MET A 298 -1.45 31.77 7.58
N GLU A 299 -0.84 32.22 8.67
CA GLU A 299 -0.66 33.64 8.96
C GLU A 299 0.19 34.35 7.91
N THR A 300 1.29 33.74 7.48
CA THR A 300 2.21 34.30 6.49
C THR A 300 1.50 34.46 5.15
N MET A 301 0.76 33.44 4.72
CA MET A 301 -0.05 33.46 3.50
C MET A 301 -1.15 34.55 3.58
N LYS A 302 -1.85 34.63 4.69
CA LYS A 302 -2.91 35.62 4.93
C LYS A 302 -2.36 37.06 4.90
N LYS A 303 -1.20 37.31 5.51
CA LYS A 303 -0.51 38.62 5.48
C LYS A 303 -0.13 39.03 4.05
N ALA A 304 0.16 38.07 3.18
CA ALA A 304 0.45 38.32 1.77
C ALA A 304 -0.80 38.45 0.88
N GLY A 305 -2.02 38.38 1.46
CA GLY A 305 -3.29 38.55 0.76
C GLY A 305 -3.96 37.28 0.27
N TYR A 306 -3.37 36.10 0.53
CA TYR A 306 -3.95 34.82 0.13
C TYR A 306 -4.91 34.30 1.21
N GLN A 307 -6.20 34.21 0.89
CA GLN A 307 -7.26 33.82 1.85
C GLN A 307 -7.69 32.37 1.70
N ASN A 308 -7.66 31.81 0.47
CA ASN A 308 -8.10 30.44 0.19
C ASN A 308 -6.93 29.47 0.33
N VAL A 309 -6.44 29.34 1.57
CA VAL A 309 -5.35 28.45 1.94
C VAL A 309 -5.89 27.35 2.84
N LYS A 310 -5.57 26.11 2.55
CA LYS A 310 -6.09 24.92 3.23
C LYS A 310 -4.96 23.96 3.59
N VAL A 311 -5.29 22.94 4.38
CA VAL A 311 -4.41 21.82 4.71
C VAL A 311 -4.91 20.57 4.00
N TYR A 312 -3.98 19.84 3.39
CA TYR A 312 -4.15 18.45 2.98
C TYR A 312 -3.38 17.55 3.93
N SER A 313 -3.97 16.41 4.24
CA SER A 313 -3.30 15.30 4.94
C SER A 313 -4.08 14.02 4.78
N TYR A 314 -3.52 12.89 5.25
CA TYR A 314 -4.23 11.62 5.26
C TYR A 314 -4.97 11.38 6.59
N ARG A 315 -6.07 10.61 6.50
CA ARG A 315 -7.03 10.38 7.60
C ARG A 315 -6.36 9.97 8.92
N GLN A 316 -5.40 9.03 8.89
CA GLN A 316 -4.77 8.53 10.12
C GLN A 316 -4.01 9.64 10.86
N LEU A 317 -3.30 10.51 10.15
CA LEU A 317 -2.56 11.61 10.76
C LEU A 317 -3.51 12.65 11.35
N LEU A 318 -4.60 12.94 10.66
CA LEU A 318 -5.68 13.84 11.12
C LEU A 318 -6.43 13.32 12.36
N GLN A 319 -6.49 12.01 12.53
CA GLN A 319 -7.08 11.36 13.72
C GLN A 319 -6.11 11.24 14.89
N THR A 320 -4.85 11.56 14.69
CA THR A 320 -3.77 11.42 15.68
C THR A 320 -3.04 12.75 15.91
N ARG A 321 -1.88 12.94 15.32
CA ARG A 321 -0.99 14.10 15.54
C ARG A 321 -1.57 15.43 15.07
N LEU A 322 -2.43 15.45 14.08
CA LEU A 322 -3.09 16.65 13.58
C LEU A 322 -4.50 16.85 14.13
N ASN A 323 -4.91 16.06 15.13
CA ASN A 323 -6.23 16.15 15.71
C ASN A 323 -6.34 17.35 16.70
N HIS A 324 -6.37 18.55 16.16
CA HIS A 324 -6.54 19.79 16.92
C HIS A 324 -7.46 20.77 16.18
N PRO A 325 -8.39 21.47 16.84
CA PRO A 325 -9.32 22.41 16.20
C PRO A 325 -8.64 23.44 15.31
N ASP A 326 -7.51 24.01 15.77
CA ASP A 326 -6.76 25.04 15.01
C ASP A 326 -6.17 24.50 13.69
N ILE A 327 -5.97 23.19 13.59
CA ILE A 327 -5.55 22.54 12.35
C ILE A 327 -6.78 22.17 11.53
N LEU A 328 -7.73 21.45 12.14
CA LEU A 328 -8.87 20.84 11.46
C LEU A 328 -9.79 21.88 10.78
N GLN A 329 -9.88 23.11 11.29
CA GLN A 329 -10.61 24.21 10.64
C GLN A 329 -10.07 24.56 9.24
N HIS A 330 -8.82 24.20 8.94
CA HIS A 330 -8.18 24.43 7.64
C HIS A 330 -8.22 23.21 6.72
N VAL A 331 -8.62 22.03 7.24
CA VAL A 331 -8.57 20.76 6.49
C VAL A 331 -9.85 20.56 5.70
N ASN A 332 -9.75 20.58 4.37
CA ASN A 332 -10.86 20.24 3.50
C ASN A 332 -10.50 19.20 2.41
N TRP A 333 -9.28 18.71 2.38
CA TRP A 333 -8.84 17.66 1.45
C TRP A 333 -8.11 16.56 2.22
N VAL A 334 -8.60 15.32 2.09
CA VAL A 334 -8.17 14.19 2.91
C VAL A 334 -7.89 12.96 2.04
N ALA A 335 -6.71 12.35 2.22
CA ALA A 335 -6.43 11.04 1.66
C ALA A 335 -6.92 9.92 2.58
N ALA A 336 -7.68 9.00 2.01
CA ALA A 336 -8.11 7.77 2.66
C ALA A 336 -8.40 6.71 1.59
N TYR A 337 -7.51 5.75 1.43
CA TYR A 337 -7.61 4.69 0.43
C TYR A 337 -8.38 3.50 1.03
N THR A 338 -9.68 3.72 1.20
CA THR A 338 -10.63 2.79 1.84
C THR A 338 -11.95 2.82 1.11
N ASP A 339 -12.84 1.88 1.44
CA ASP A 339 -14.16 1.75 0.81
C ASP A 339 -15.02 3.00 0.89
N ALA A 340 -14.85 3.79 1.95
CA ALA A 340 -15.53 5.05 2.16
C ALA A 340 -14.67 5.97 3.04
N LEU A 341 -14.88 7.28 2.97
CA LEU A 341 -14.28 8.22 3.91
C LEU A 341 -15.08 8.22 5.22
N ASP A 342 -14.76 7.30 6.12
CA ASP A 342 -15.40 7.16 7.44
C ASP A 342 -14.86 8.16 8.45
N TRP A 343 -14.72 9.41 8.03
CA TRP A 343 -14.28 10.48 8.89
C TRP A 343 -14.93 11.80 8.49
N ASN A 344 -15.56 12.45 9.45
CA ASN A 344 -16.11 13.78 9.28
C ASN A 344 -15.23 14.79 10.02
N ASN A 345 -14.96 15.91 9.34
CA ASN A 345 -14.32 17.05 9.99
C ASN A 345 -15.39 17.99 10.56
N PRO A 346 -15.61 18.02 11.89
CA PRO A 346 -16.64 18.85 12.52
C PRO A 346 -16.29 20.35 12.49
N HIS A 347 -15.04 20.69 12.16
CA HIS A 347 -14.52 22.05 12.13
C HIS A 347 -14.55 22.69 10.72
N TYR A 348 -15.02 21.95 9.71
CA TYR A 348 -15.08 22.41 8.33
C TYR A 348 -16.41 22.02 7.66
N SER A 349 -17.16 23.00 7.15
CA SER A 349 -18.49 22.80 6.54
C SER A 349 -18.55 23.10 5.03
N GLY A 350 -17.44 23.52 4.41
CA GLY A 350 -17.38 23.87 3.00
C GLY A 350 -17.23 22.68 2.07
N GLU A 351 -16.97 22.94 0.77
CA GLU A 351 -16.63 21.94 -0.22
C GLU A 351 -15.42 21.12 0.24
N LYS A 352 -15.47 19.79 0.07
CA LYS A 352 -14.48 18.83 0.56
C LYS A 352 -13.91 18.02 -0.58
N GLY A 353 -12.65 17.64 -0.44
CA GLY A 353 -11.95 16.68 -1.31
C GLY A 353 -11.66 15.37 -0.57
N TRP A 354 -12.02 14.28 -1.18
CA TRP A 354 -11.59 12.96 -0.75
C TRP A 354 -10.69 12.36 -1.82
N GLN A 355 -9.38 12.24 -1.53
CA GLN A 355 -8.44 11.49 -2.36
C GLN A 355 -8.63 10.00 -2.03
N TYR A 356 -9.35 9.31 -2.92
CA TYR A 356 -9.78 7.93 -2.69
C TYR A 356 -8.81 6.89 -3.25
N THR A 357 -7.86 7.31 -4.10
CA THR A 357 -6.82 6.43 -4.64
C THR A 357 -5.55 7.21 -5.00
N SER A 358 -4.40 6.54 -4.89
CA SER A 358 -3.10 6.99 -5.38
C SER A 358 -2.56 6.09 -6.51
N SER A 359 -3.38 5.19 -7.03
CA SER A 359 -2.95 4.14 -7.95
C SER A 359 -3.81 4.01 -9.21
N ASP A 360 -4.59 5.05 -9.55
CA ASP A 360 -5.37 5.06 -10.81
C ASP A 360 -4.46 5.23 -12.03
N SER A 361 -4.91 4.73 -13.17
CA SER A 361 -4.22 4.83 -14.45
C SER A 361 -5.05 5.68 -15.41
N LEU A 362 -4.55 6.87 -15.73
CA LEU A 362 -5.24 7.81 -16.60
C LEU A 362 -4.58 7.89 -17.99
N LYS A 363 -5.39 7.90 -19.03
CA LYS A 363 -4.91 8.05 -20.41
C LYS A 363 -4.16 9.38 -20.58
N GLY A 364 -2.94 9.30 -21.08
CA GLY A 364 -2.10 10.47 -21.34
C GLY A 364 -1.19 10.88 -20.16
N ILE A 365 -1.26 10.19 -19.02
CA ILE A 365 -0.32 10.33 -17.90
C ILE A 365 0.47 9.03 -17.75
N ARG A 366 1.75 9.15 -17.48
CA ARG A 366 2.63 8.01 -17.23
C ARG A 366 2.58 7.61 -15.76
N GLY A 367 2.42 6.32 -15.49
CA GLY A 367 2.40 5.77 -14.13
C GLY A 367 1.07 5.95 -13.42
N GLN A 368 1.09 5.84 -12.11
CA GLN A 368 -0.08 5.98 -11.26
C GLN A 368 -0.38 7.44 -10.97
N VAL A 369 -1.65 7.75 -10.74
CA VAL A 369 -2.15 9.11 -10.50
C VAL A 369 -3.07 9.11 -9.30
N ASP A 370 -2.92 10.14 -8.48
CA ASP A 370 -3.79 10.42 -7.35
C ASP A 370 -5.10 11.02 -7.83
N VAL A 371 -6.22 10.43 -7.39
CA VAL A 371 -7.55 10.87 -7.82
C VAL A 371 -8.45 11.15 -6.62
N SER A 372 -9.12 12.27 -6.71
CA SER A 372 -10.04 12.77 -5.69
C SER A 372 -11.45 12.99 -6.24
N VAL A 373 -12.44 12.85 -5.37
CA VAL A 373 -13.79 13.39 -5.55
C VAL A 373 -13.94 14.67 -4.72
N TRP A 374 -14.39 15.76 -5.36
CA TRP A 374 -14.75 17.03 -4.71
C TRP A 374 -16.26 17.16 -4.61
N TYR A 375 -16.81 17.46 -3.42
CA TYR A 375 -18.24 17.49 -3.15
C TYR A 375 -18.62 18.44 -2.01
#